data_cadb1c09438a736af3710ff76389d0c5
#
_entry.id   cadb1c09438a736af3710ff76389d0c5
#
_cell.length_a   1.000
_cell.length_b   1.000
_cell.length_c   1.000
_cell.angle_alpha   90.00
_cell.angle_beta   90.00
_cell.angle_gamma   90.00
#
_symmetry.space_group_name_H-M   'P 1'
#
loop_
_entity.id
_entity.type
_entity.pdbx_description
1 polymer ?
#
loop_
_entity_poly.entity_id
_entity_poly.type
_entity_poly.pdbx_seq_one_letter_code
_entity_poly.pdbx_strand_id
1 'polypeptide(L)'
;VTLSADPAPEFAAYAHPERLVSADWLSGHLGTPGLSIVESDEDVLLYDIGHVPGAVKIDWHVDLNDGTVRDYIDGAQFAELMNRKGIRREDTVVIYGDKSNWWAAYALWVFTLFGHPDVRLLDGGRDLWISEGRDTTLDVPAKHTEGYPVVDRDDAPIRAYADDVLAHLGHGPLVDVRSPAEYTGERTHMPDYPEEGALRGGHIPTAVSIPWAKAAADDSRFRRRAELDGIYGDLIAADGDIVAYCRIGERSSHTWFVLTYLLGVKGVRNYDGSWTEWGNRVRTPIAKGDKPGAPPAA
;
A
#
# COMPACT_ATOMS: atom_id res chain seq x y z
N VAL A 1 -3.92 16.92 -17.44
CA VAL A 1 -5.22 16.44 -17.98
C VAL A 1 -5.44 15.07 -17.34
N THR A 2 -6.41 14.98 -16.43
CA THR A 2 -6.79 13.69 -15.82
C THR A 2 -7.36 12.79 -16.92
N LEU A 3 -6.84 11.57 -17.02
CA LEU A 3 -7.34 10.58 -17.97
C LEU A 3 -8.67 9.97 -17.49
N SER A 4 -9.50 9.53 -18.43
CA SER A 4 -10.76 8.85 -18.11
C SER A 4 -10.49 7.60 -17.25
N ALA A 5 -11.45 7.24 -16.39
CA ALA A 5 -11.41 5.99 -15.67
C ALA A 5 -11.42 4.81 -16.65
N ASP A 6 -10.89 3.68 -16.25
CA ASP A 6 -10.99 2.44 -16.99
C ASP A 6 -12.46 1.95 -16.99
N PRO A 7 -13.08 1.75 -18.14
CA PRO A 7 -14.46 1.28 -18.23
C PRO A 7 -14.62 -0.23 -18.02
N ALA A 8 -13.56 -0.93 -17.64
CA ALA A 8 -13.58 -2.38 -17.45
C ALA A 8 -14.72 -2.81 -16.51
N PRO A 9 -15.63 -3.69 -16.94
CA PRO A 9 -16.83 -4.02 -16.19
C PRO A 9 -16.55 -4.70 -14.86
N GLU A 10 -15.41 -5.34 -14.72
CA GLU A 10 -14.95 -5.97 -13.47
C GLU A 10 -14.73 -4.98 -12.34
N PHE A 11 -14.46 -3.70 -12.63
CA PHE A 11 -14.25 -2.65 -11.64
C PHE A 11 -15.55 -1.98 -11.19
N ALA A 12 -16.63 -2.12 -11.96
CA ALA A 12 -17.89 -1.42 -11.74
C ALA A 12 -18.54 -1.66 -10.36
N ALA A 13 -18.23 -2.80 -9.73
CA ALA A 13 -18.76 -3.15 -8.42
C ALA A 13 -17.96 -2.53 -7.24
N TYR A 14 -16.75 -2.03 -7.47
CA TYR A 14 -15.97 -1.38 -6.44
C TYR A 14 -16.49 0.03 -6.15
N ALA A 15 -16.24 0.53 -4.95
CA ALA A 15 -16.71 1.85 -4.54
C ALA A 15 -16.02 3.00 -5.31
N HIS A 16 -14.74 2.81 -5.65
CA HIS A 16 -13.89 3.75 -6.37
C HIS A 16 -13.20 3.06 -7.55
N PRO A 17 -13.96 2.67 -8.61
CA PRO A 17 -13.40 1.96 -9.75
C PRO A 17 -12.32 2.76 -10.49
N GLU A 18 -12.35 4.09 -10.39
CA GLU A 18 -11.36 5.01 -10.97
C GLU A 18 -9.97 4.89 -10.37
N ARG A 19 -9.81 4.15 -9.27
CA ARG A 19 -8.51 3.91 -8.62
C ARG A 19 -7.76 2.69 -9.14
N LEU A 20 -8.39 1.95 -10.06
CA LEU A 20 -7.78 0.81 -10.74
C LEU A 20 -7.72 1.05 -12.25
N VAL A 21 -6.74 0.40 -12.88
CA VAL A 21 -6.67 0.24 -14.33
C VAL A 21 -6.32 -1.20 -14.67
N SER A 22 -6.88 -1.71 -15.76
CA SER A 22 -6.53 -3.00 -16.34
C SER A 22 -5.26 -2.91 -17.18
N ALA A 23 -4.64 -4.04 -17.44
CA ALA A 23 -3.50 -4.11 -18.35
C ALA A 23 -3.87 -3.70 -19.78
N ASP A 24 -5.11 -3.94 -20.22
CA ASP A 24 -5.60 -3.49 -21.53
C ASP A 24 -5.73 -1.97 -21.60
N TRP A 25 -6.29 -1.36 -20.55
CA TRP A 25 -6.38 0.10 -20.48
C TRP A 25 -4.98 0.72 -20.52
N LEU A 26 -4.05 0.24 -19.70
CA LEU A 26 -2.70 0.77 -19.64
C LEU A 26 -1.97 0.60 -20.98
N SER A 27 -2.06 -0.58 -21.62
CA SER A 27 -1.48 -0.82 -22.94
C SER A 27 -2.00 0.15 -24.00
N GLY A 28 -3.31 0.43 -23.97
CA GLY A 28 -3.96 1.38 -24.91
C GLY A 28 -3.60 2.85 -24.68
N HIS A 29 -3.03 3.17 -23.51
CA HIS A 29 -2.68 4.54 -23.12
C HIS A 29 -1.16 4.80 -23.05
N LEU A 30 -0.32 3.82 -23.38
CA LEU A 30 1.13 4.02 -23.38
C LEU A 30 1.53 5.23 -24.24
N GLY A 31 2.36 6.11 -23.70
CA GLY A 31 2.81 7.32 -24.38
C GLY A 31 1.78 8.46 -24.45
N THR A 32 0.61 8.31 -23.83
CA THR A 32 -0.40 9.37 -23.78
C THR A 32 0.09 10.55 -22.91
N PRO A 33 0.02 11.79 -23.37
CA PRO A 33 0.33 12.95 -22.55
C PRO A 33 -0.55 13.03 -21.30
N GLY A 34 0.06 13.27 -20.14
CA GLY A 34 -0.63 13.30 -18.85
C GLY A 34 -0.74 11.92 -18.17
N LEU A 35 -0.15 10.88 -18.76
CA LEU A 35 0.06 9.59 -18.09
C LEU A 35 1.49 9.48 -17.59
N SER A 36 1.66 9.23 -16.31
CA SER A 36 2.91 8.83 -15.69
C SER A 36 2.79 7.41 -15.15
N ILE A 37 3.74 6.54 -15.48
CA ILE A 37 3.76 5.15 -15.05
C ILE A 37 4.92 4.98 -14.08
N VAL A 38 4.67 4.35 -12.94
CA VAL A 38 5.63 4.13 -11.87
C VAL A 38 5.71 2.65 -11.55
N GLU A 39 6.92 2.09 -11.55
CA GLU A 39 7.19 0.76 -11.00
C GLU A 39 7.78 0.90 -9.59
N SER A 40 7.16 0.22 -8.62
CA SER A 40 7.63 0.17 -7.23
C SER A 40 7.50 -1.26 -6.72
N ASP A 41 8.63 -1.96 -6.70
CA ASP A 41 8.75 -3.38 -6.40
C ASP A 41 9.35 -3.62 -5.01
N GLU A 42 9.14 -4.83 -4.49
CA GLU A 42 9.94 -5.37 -3.40
C GLU A 42 11.38 -5.58 -3.87
N ASP A 43 11.55 -6.34 -4.95
CA ASP A 43 12.85 -6.49 -5.60
C ASP A 43 13.06 -5.37 -6.62
N VAL A 44 13.71 -4.31 -6.18
CA VAL A 44 13.97 -3.11 -7.00
C VAL A 44 14.83 -3.39 -8.25
N LEU A 45 15.44 -4.58 -8.36
CA LEU A 45 16.21 -4.99 -9.53
C LEU A 45 15.32 -5.48 -10.67
N LEU A 46 14.06 -5.80 -10.41
CA LEU A 46 13.12 -6.26 -11.44
C LEU A 46 12.91 -5.22 -12.54
N TYR A 47 12.90 -3.95 -12.19
CA TYR A 47 12.82 -2.86 -13.18
C TYR A 47 13.92 -2.96 -14.23
N ASP A 48 15.15 -3.28 -13.81
CA ASP A 48 16.33 -3.28 -14.67
C ASP A 48 16.40 -4.49 -15.63
N ILE A 49 15.57 -5.53 -15.39
CA ILE A 49 15.45 -6.70 -16.27
C ILE A 49 14.24 -6.64 -17.22
N GLY A 50 13.46 -5.56 -17.14
CA GLY A 50 12.34 -5.27 -18.02
C GLY A 50 11.16 -4.69 -17.30
N HIS A 51 10.67 -3.54 -17.77
CA HIS A 51 9.56 -2.79 -17.17
C HIS A 51 8.54 -2.37 -18.24
N VAL A 52 7.37 -1.92 -17.82
CA VAL A 52 6.34 -1.39 -18.73
C VAL A 52 6.91 -0.20 -19.50
N PRO A 53 6.74 -0.14 -20.84
CA PRO A 53 7.29 0.95 -21.63
C PRO A 53 6.87 2.33 -21.09
N GLY A 54 7.88 3.18 -20.85
CA GLY A 54 7.69 4.52 -20.33
C GLY A 54 7.54 4.61 -18.79
N ALA A 55 7.61 3.51 -18.05
CA ALA A 55 7.63 3.53 -16.60
C ALA A 55 8.93 4.11 -16.04
N VAL A 56 8.82 4.82 -14.92
CA VAL A 56 9.95 5.24 -14.10
C VAL A 56 9.96 4.43 -12.81
N LYS A 57 11.17 4.09 -12.32
CA LYS A 57 11.34 3.39 -11.05
C LYS A 57 11.20 4.35 -9.87
N ILE A 58 10.43 3.95 -8.86
CA ILE A 58 10.49 4.50 -7.51
C ILE A 58 10.94 3.39 -6.56
N ASP A 59 12.15 3.51 -6.06
CA ASP A 59 12.65 2.67 -4.99
C ASP A 59 12.08 3.18 -3.66
N TRP A 60 11.16 2.40 -3.09
CA TRP A 60 10.47 2.78 -1.86
C TRP A 60 11.43 3.12 -0.71
N HIS A 61 12.57 2.44 -0.64
CA HIS A 61 13.53 2.55 0.44
C HIS A 61 14.32 3.87 0.38
N VAL A 62 14.83 4.22 -0.79
CA VAL A 62 15.69 5.41 -0.95
C VAL A 62 14.98 6.64 -1.50
N ASP A 63 13.88 6.45 -2.25
CA ASP A 63 13.15 7.56 -2.84
C ASP A 63 12.03 8.10 -1.92
N LEU A 64 11.40 7.26 -1.09
CA LEU A 64 10.23 7.65 -0.29
C LEU A 64 10.51 7.85 1.20
N ASN A 65 11.62 7.34 1.71
CA ASN A 65 11.98 7.42 3.12
C ASN A 65 13.11 8.42 3.36
N ASP A 66 13.08 9.09 4.52
CA ASP A 66 14.20 9.90 4.99
C ASP A 66 15.37 9.00 5.39
N GLY A 67 16.59 9.39 5.01
CA GLY A 67 17.78 8.60 5.25
C GLY A 67 18.29 8.63 6.70
N THR A 68 17.74 9.46 7.56
CA THR A 68 18.20 9.71 8.92
C THR A 68 17.13 9.39 9.96
N VAL A 69 15.92 9.85 9.71
CA VAL A 69 14.75 9.63 10.56
C VAL A 69 13.88 8.56 9.93
N ARG A 70 13.41 7.60 10.72
CA ARG A 70 12.45 6.62 10.21
C ARG A 70 11.10 7.28 9.98
N ASP A 71 11.00 7.97 8.88
CA ASP A 71 9.79 8.64 8.38
C ASP A 71 9.90 8.79 6.86
N TYR A 72 8.86 9.29 6.24
CA TYR A 72 8.87 9.65 4.82
C TYR A 72 9.62 10.96 4.60
N ILE A 73 10.05 11.16 3.37
CA ILE A 73 10.57 12.45 2.88
C ILE A 73 9.56 13.59 3.15
N ASP A 74 10.05 14.83 3.17
CA ASP A 74 9.20 16.01 3.32
C ASP A 74 8.58 16.47 1.98
N GLY A 75 7.74 17.50 2.04
CA GLY A 75 7.04 18.02 0.86
C GLY A 75 7.98 18.60 -0.21
N ALA A 76 9.09 19.18 0.18
CA ALA A 76 10.09 19.71 -0.76
C ALA A 76 10.85 18.57 -1.46
N GLN A 77 11.25 17.56 -0.70
CA GLN A 77 11.90 16.37 -1.21
C GLN A 77 10.95 15.57 -2.15
N PHE A 78 9.65 15.48 -1.79
CA PHE A 78 8.66 14.84 -2.65
C PHE A 78 8.48 15.61 -3.98
N ALA A 79 8.39 16.93 -3.94
CA ALA A 79 8.29 17.74 -5.15
C ALA A 79 9.54 17.59 -6.05
N GLU A 80 10.73 17.53 -5.46
CA GLU A 80 11.97 17.27 -6.18
C GLU A 80 11.99 15.86 -6.79
N LEU A 81 11.53 14.86 -6.05
CA LEU A 81 11.38 13.48 -6.56
C LEU A 81 10.45 13.46 -7.78
N MET A 82 9.28 14.08 -7.70
CA MET A 82 8.35 14.15 -8.83
C MET A 82 8.97 14.83 -10.04
N ASN A 83 9.64 15.96 -9.83
CA ASN A 83 10.34 16.67 -10.91
C ASN A 83 11.41 15.77 -11.55
N ARG A 84 12.24 15.12 -10.76
CA ARG A 84 13.30 14.20 -11.22
C ARG A 84 12.75 12.99 -11.99
N LYS A 85 11.58 12.48 -11.58
CA LYS A 85 10.90 11.36 -12.26
C LYS A 85 10.02 11.82 -13.43
N GLY A 86 9.93 13.13 -13.68
CA GLY A 86 9.13 13.71 -14.77
C GLY A 86 7.62 13.58 -14.58
N ILE A 87 7.17 13.54 -13.33
CA ILE A 87 5.76 13.46 -12.94
C ILE A 87 5.25 14.87 -12.63
N ARG A 88 4.12 15.26 -13.24
CA ARG A 88 3.46 16.52 -12.96
C ARG A 88 2.29 16.34 -12.01
N ARG A 89 1.92 17.41 -11.32
CA ARG A 89 0.80 17.41 -10.37
C ARG A 89 -0.55 17.01 -11.02
N GLU A 90 -0.74 17.37 -12.28
CA GLU A 90 -1.95 17.09 -13.06
C GLU A 90 -1.94 15.75 -13.80
N ASP A 91 -0.85 14.98 -13.71
CA ASP A 91 -0.79 13.66 -14.36
C ASP A 91 -1.66 12.64 -13.62
N THR A 92 -2.24 11.73 -14.39
CA THR A 92 -2.72 10.46 -13.89
C THR A 92 -1.50 9.58 -13.67
N VAL A 93 -1.24 9.17 -12.43
CA VAL A 93 -0.13 8.29 -12.08
C VAL A 93 -0.66 6.87 -11.91
N VAL A 94 -0.16 5.95 -12.73
CA VAL A 94 -0.44 4.52 -12.58
C VAL A 94 0.77 3.86 -11.95
N ILE A 95 0.59 3.25 -10.78
CA ILE A 95 1.64 2.54 -10.05
C ILE A 95 1.41 1.04 -10.15
N TYR A 96 2.47 0.29 -10.35
CA TYR A 96 2.46 -1.16 -10.34
C TYR A 96 3.74 -1.71 -9.71
N GLY A 97 3.70 -2.97 -9.32
CA GLY A 97 4.85 -3.66 -8.76
C GLY A 97 4.66 -5.17 -8.72
N ASP A 98 5.63 -5.85 -8.13
CA ASP A 98 5.63 -7.28 -7.86
C ASP A 98 4.75 -7.66 -6.65
N LYS A 99 4.76 -8.94 -6.30
CA LYS A 99 4.08 -9.46 -5.09
C LYS A 99 2.63 -8.97 -4.94
N SER A 100 1.85 -9.05 -6.02
CA SER A 100 0.45 -8.60 -6.05
C SER A 100 0.29 -7.13 -5.61
N ASN A 101 1.20 -6.26 -6.01
CA ASN A 101 1.15 -4.80 -5.78
C ASN A 101 1.31 -4.33 -4.32
N TRP A 102 1.84 -5.11 -3.39
CA TRP A 102 1.91 -4.60 -2.02
C TRP A 102 2.79 -3.35 -1.87
N TRP A 103 3.96 -3.29 -2.57
CA TRP A 103 4.80 -2.09 -2.59
C TRP A 103 4.24 -0.99 -3.49
N ALA A 104 3.56 -1.34 -4.56
CA ALA A 104 2.82 -0.36 -5.37
C ALA A 104 1.70 0.31 -4.55
N ALA A 105 0.97 -0.47 -3.74
CA ALA A 105 -0.03 0.07 -2.83
C ALA A 105 0.59 0.97 -1.73
N TYR A 106 1.79 0.62 -1.25
CA TYR A 106 2.54 1.47 -0.33
C TYR A 106 2.95 2.80 -0.98
N ALA A 107 3.51 2.76 -2.19
CA ALA A 107 3.84 3.97 -2.93
C ALA A 107 2.59 4.84 -3.19
N LEU A 108 1.46 4.23 -3.60
CA LEU A 108 0.19 4.94 -3.78
C LEU A 108 -0.26 5.61 -2.47
N TRP A 109 -0.15 4.90 -1.35
CA TRP A 109 -0.50 5.46 -0.04
C TRP A 109 0.38 6.67 0.30
N VAL A 110 1.70 6.61 0.04
CA VAL A 110 2.61 7.77 0.22
C VAL A 110 2.23 8.93 -0.70
N PHE A 111 1.93 8.69 -1.97
CA PHE A 111 1.43 9.72 -2.89
C PHE A 111 0.14 10.38 -2.38
N THR A 112 -0.72 9.60 -1.71
CA THR A 112 -1.95 10.11 -1.11
C THR A 112 -1.67 11.00 0.10
N LEU A 113 -0.66 10.70 0.92
CA LEU A 113 -0.22 11.59 2.01
C LEU A 113 0.18 12.98 1.50
N PHE A 114 0.85 13.05 0.34
CA PHE A 114 1.21 14.30 -0.33
C PHE A 114 0.08 14.86 -1.21
N GLY A 115 -1.11 14.22 -1.18
CA GLY A 115 -2.29 14.68 -1.86
C GLY A 115 -2.19 14.70 -3.38
N HIS A 116 -1.41 13.82 -4.02
CA HIS A 116 -1.42 13.71 -5.48
C HIS A 116 -2.84 13.35 -5.96
N PRO A 117 -3.44 14.12 -6.92
CA PRO A 117 -4.89 14.05 -7.14
C PRO A 117 -5.36 12.73 -7.75
N ASP A 118 -4.62 12.18 -8.71
CA ASP A 118 -5.02 11.00 -9.48
C ASP A 118 -3.92 9.93 -9.48
N VAL A 119 -4.00 9.03 -8.52
CA VAL A 119 -3.10 7.86 -8.40
C VAL A 119 -3.93 6.60 -8.48
N ARG A 120 -3.52 5.68 -9.34
CA ARG A 120 -4.21 4.42 -9.64
C ARG A 120 -3.25 3.24 -9.53
N LEU A 121 -3.76 2.05 -9.24
CA LEU A 121 -2.99 0.81 -9.34
C LEU A 121 -3.32 0.08 -10.65
N LEU A 122 -2.30 -0.51 -11.26
CA LEU A 122 -2.48 -1.53 -12.31
C LEU A 122 -2.94 -2.83 -11.64
N ASP A 123 -4.18 -3.23 -11.88
CA ASP A 123 -4.73 -4.47 -11.31
C ASP A 123 -3.96 -5.70 -11.82
N GLY A 124 -3.49 -6.54 -10.91
CA GLY A 124 -2.59 -7.66 -11.20
C GLY A 124 -1.09 -7.31 -11.26
N GLY A 125 -0.77 -6.02 -11.28
CA GLY A 125 0.62 -5.53 -11.20
C GLY A 125 1.57 -6.10 -12.24
N ARG A 126 2.85 -6.19 -11.86
CA ARG A 126 3.92 -6.74 -12.70
C ARG A 126 3.68 -8.20 -13.06
N ASP A 127 3.22 -9.01 -12.10
CA ASP A 127 3.06 -10.45 -12.27
C ASP A 127 2.09 -10.75 -13.43
N LEU A 128 0.96 -10.06 -13.46
CA LEU A 128 -0.04 -10.24 -14.51
C LEU A 128 0.49 -9.71 -15.86
N TRP A 129 1.09 -8.53 -15.89
CA TRP A 129 1.63 -7.93 -17.11
C TRP A 129 2.59 -8.88 -17.81
N ILE A 130 3.52 -9.49 -17.06
CA ILE A 130 4.51 -10.45 -17.58
C ILE A 130 3.83 -11.77 -17.99
N SER A 131 2.91 -12.29 -17.18
CA SER A 131 2.23 -13.56 -17.46
C SER A 131 1.35 -13.50 -18.71
N GLU A 132 0.81 -12.33 -19.04
CA GLU A 132 0.06 -12.09 -20.27
C GLU A 132 0.98 -11.87 -21.51
N GLY A 133 2.30 -11.90 -21.33
CA GLY A 133 3.27 -11.71 -22.41
C GLY A 133 3.25 -10.33 -23.03
N ARG A 134 2.91 -9.30 -22.23
CA ARG A 134 2.85 -7.91 -22.68
C ARG A 134 4.26 -7.34 -22.86
N ASP A 135 4.37 -6.31 -23.69
CA ASP A 135 5.65 -5.69 -24.02
C ASP A 135 6.34 -5.11 -22.78
N THR A 136 7.64 -5.35 -22.69
CA THR A 136 8.53 -4.73 -21.73
C THR A 136 9.70 -4.08 -22.44
N THR A 137 10.36 -3.14 -21.78
CA THR A 137 11.55 -2.46 -22.28
C THR A 137 12.64 -2.40 -21.21
N LEU A 138 13.88 -2.20 -21.66
CA LEU A 138 15.01 -1.82 -20.81
C LEU A 138 15.32 -0.31 -20.91
N ASP A 139 14.59 0.41 -21.76
CA ASP A 139 14.81 1.83 -22.02
C ASP A 139 14.31 2.65 -20.83
N VAL A 140 15.22 3.20 -20.04
CA VAL A 140 14.91 4.10 -18.93
C VAL A 140 14.52 5.47 -19.49
N PRO A 141 13.28 5.95 -19.23
CA PRO A 141 12.86 7.23 -19.76
C PRO A 141 13.70 8.37 -19.16
N ALA A 142 14.33 9.18 -20.01
CA ALA A 142 14.99 10.42 -19.59
C ALA A 142 13.94 11.51 -19.31
N LYS A 143 13.12 11.29 -18.29
CA LYS A 143 12.06 12.24 -17.90
C LYS A 143 12.61 13.23 -16.86
N HIS A 144 12.27 14.46 -17.05
CA HIS A 144 12.43 15.53 -16.08
C HIS A 144 11.34 16.57 -16.29
N THR A 145 10.83 17.13 -15.22
CA THR A 145 9.90 18.25 -15.25
C THR A 145 10.29 19.26 -14.17
N GLU A 146 9.64 20.40 -14.17
CA GLU A 146 9.81 21.43 -13.15
C GLU A 146 8.43 21.90 -12.68
N GLY A 147 8.39 22.48 -11.48
CA GLY A 147 7.19 23.14 -10.98
C GLY A 147 6.19 22.22 -10.31
N TYR A 148 6.58 20.98 -9.94
CA TYR A 148 5.73 20.23 -9.02
C TYR A 148 5.59 21.00 -7.71
N PRO A 149 4.36 21.27 -7.23
CA PRO A 149 4.17 22.11 -6.05
C PRO A 149 4.65 21.40 -4.79
N VAL A 150 5.27 22.18 -3.90
CA VAL A 150 5.59 21.69 -2.55
C VAL A 150 4.29 21.65 -1.75
N VAL A 151 3.93 20.45 -1.30
CA VAL A 151 2.74 20.20 -0.48
C VAL A 151 3.19 19.44 0.77
N ASP A 152 2.88 19.99 1.93
CA ASP A 152 3.12 19.27 3.18
C ASP A 152 2.22 18.03 3.26
N ARG A 153 2.77 16.99 3.81
CA ARG A 153 2.09 15.71 4.02
C ARG A 153 0.92 15.87 5.01
N ASP A 154 -0.22 15.32 4.68
CA ASP A 154 -1.37 15.22 5.61
C ASP A 154 -1.51 13.77 6.11
N ASP A 155 -0.90 13.50 7.25
CA ASP A 155 -0.85 12.17 7.85
C ASP A 155 -2.17 11.80 8.56
N ALA A 156 -2.84 12.77 9.18
CA ALA A 156 -3.94 12.54 10.11
C ALA A 156 -5.11 11.70 9.56
N PRO A 157 -5.56 11.87 8.32
CA PRO A 157 -6.71 11.12 7.82
C PRO A 157 -6.45 9.62 7.58
N ILE A 158 -5.22 9.26 7.21
CA ILE A 158 -4.93 7.93 6.68
C ILE A 158 -3.72 7.21 7.33
N ARG A 159 -3.02 7.88 8.26
CA ARG A 159 -1.88 7.33 8.99
C ARG A 159 -2.18 7.27 10.49
N ALA A 160 -1.73 6.22 11.14
CA ALA A 160 -1.76 6.10 12.60
C ALA A 160 -0.33 5.93 13.13
N TYR A 161 -0.05 6.51 14.28
CA TYR A 161 1.19 6.33 15.03
C TYR A 161 0.96 5.39 16.23
N ALA A 162 2.02 4.90 16.84
CA ALA A 162 1.93 3.96 17.96
C ALA A 162 1.06 4.48 19.12
N ASP A 163 1.06 5.78 19.40
CA ASP A 163 0.23 6.36 20.45
C ASP A 163 -1.23 6.43 20.05
N ASP A 164 -1.54 6.66 18.76
CA ASP A 164 -2.90 6.55 18.23
C ASP A 164 -3.43 5.13 18.37
N VAL A 165 -2.60 4.13 18.05
CA VAL A 165 -2.96 2.71 18.17
C VAL A 165 -3.21 2.35 19.64
N LEU A 166 -2.38 2.82 20.58
CA LEU A 166 -2.59 2.62 22.02
C LEU A 166 -3.95 3.19 22.45
N ALA A 167 -4.28 4.39 22.01
CA ALA A 167 -5.58 5.04 22.31
C ALA A 167 -6.75 4.34 21.61
N HIS A 168 -6.51 3.66 20.51
CA HIS A 168 -7.52 2.94 19.72
C HIS A 168 -7.92 1.58 20.31
N LEU A 169 -7.09 0.99 21.17
CA LEU A 169 -7.35 -0.34 21.75
C LEU A 169 -8.69 -0.39 22.48
N GLY A 170 -9.59 -1.26 22.00
CA GLY A 170 -10.93 -1.41 22.57
C GLY A 170 -11.95 -0.34 22.16
N HIS A 171 -11.58 0.60 21.27
CA HIS A 171 -12.46 1.68 20.80
C HIS A 171 -12.83 1.56 19.32
N GLY A 172 -12.20 0.67 18.58
CA GLY A 172 -12.48 0.42 17.16
C GLY A 172 -11.77 -0.81 16.63
N PRO A 173 -12.09 -1.21 15.41
CA PRO A 173 -11.48 -2.38 14.77
C PRO A 173 -9.98 -2.19 14.50
N LEU A 174 -9.20 -3.20 14.83
CA LEU A 174 -7.77 -3.29 14.52
C LEU A 174 -7.50 -4.57 13.74
N VAL A 175 -6.81 -4.50 12.61
CA VAL A 175 -6.53 -5.65 11.76
C VAL A 175 -5.03 -5.87 11.57
N ASP A 176 -4.58 -7.06 11.92
CA ASP A 176 -3.25 -7.57 11.61
C ASP A 176 -3.31 -8.31 10.28
N VAL A 177 -2.58 -7.80 9.30
CA VAL A 177 -2.61 -8.36 7.95
C VAL A 177 -1.41 -9.27 7.64
N ARG A 178 -0.60 -9.57 8.67
CA ARG A 178 0.54 -10.49 8.58
C ARG A 178 0.08 -11.95 8.44
N SER A 179 1.02 -12.84 8.28
CA SER A 179 0.73 -14.27 8.28
C SER A 179 0.21 -14.75 9.65
N PRO A 180 -0.56 -15.85 9.70
CA PRO A 180 -1.02 -16.43 10.98
C PRO A 180 0.12 -16.74 11.95
N ALA A 181 1.27 -17.21 11.46
CA ALA A 181 2.42 -17.54 12.32
C ALA A 181 3.07 -16.28 12.92
N GLU A 182 3.05 -15.13 12.21
CA GLU A 182 3.46 -13.85 12.78
C GLU A 182 2.45 -13.36 13.83
N TYR A 183 1.16 -13.51 13.55
CA TYR A 183 0.07 -13.11 14.45
C TYR A 183 0.12 -13.89 15.76
N THR A 184 0.20 -15.22 15.70
CA THR A 184 0.26 -16.07 16.92
C THR A 184 1.51 -15.87 17.75
N GLY A 185 2.57 -15.34 17.16
CA GLY A 185 3.88 -15.15 17.78
C GLY A 185 4.81 -16.35 17.63
N GLU A 186 4.48 -17.30 16.77
CA GLU A 186 5.39 -18.40 16.38
C GLU A 186 6.59 -17.86 15.60
N ARG A 187 6.40 -16.74 14.88
CA ARG A 187 7.44 -16.05 14.12
C ARG A 187 7.54 -14.58 14.54
N THR A 188 8.75 -14.06 14.57
CA THR A 188 9.04 -12.66 14.87
C THR A 188 9.37 -11.84 13.63
N HIS A 189 9.54 -12.50 12.48
CA HIS A 189 9.90 -11.89 11.19
C HIS A 189 9.33 -12.72 10.04
N MET A 190 9.30 -12.15 8.83
CA MET A 190 9.05 -12.91 7.62
C MET A 190 10.26 -13.80 7.29
N PRO A 191 10.06 -14.98 6.67
CA PRO A 191 11.16 -15.90 6.36
C PRO A 191 12.31 -15.26 5.56
N ASP A 192 11.95 -14.40 4.61
CA ASP A 192 12.91 -13.78 3.68
C ASP A 192 13.54 -12.48 4.25
N TYR A 193 13.12 -12.02 5.45
CA TYR A 193 13.56 -10.75 6.06
C TYR A 193 13.89 -10.89 7.55
N PRO A 194 14.88 -11.71 7.90
CA PRO A 194 15.20 -11.97 9.31
C PRO A 194 15.72 -10.73 10.06
N GLU A 195 16.38 -9.79 9.38
CA GLU A 195 16.90 -8.55 9.96
C GLU A 195 15.81 -7.55 10.34
N GLU A 196 14.63 -7.68 9.74
CA GLU A 196 13.50 -6.78 9.98
C GLU A 196 12.51 -7.34 11.01
N GLY A 197 12.99 -8.14 11.93
CA GLY A 197 12.20 -8.75 12.98
C GLY A 197 11.98 -7.86 14.19
N ALA A 198 11.11 -8.33 15.06
CA ALA A 198 10.91 -7.77 16.39
C ALA A 198 11.45 -8.73 17.46
N LEU A 199 11.87 -8.18 18.60
CA LEU A 199 12.34 -8.98 19.75
C LEU A 199 11.22 -9.84 20.34
N ARG A 200 9.95 -9.48 20.14
CA ARG A 200 8.79 -10.17 20.69
C ARG A 200 7.84 -10.60 19.58
N GLY A 201 7.37 -11.83 19.67
CA GLY A 201 6.33 -12.37 18.82
C GLY A 201 4.94 -12.13 19.41
N GLY A 202 3.92 -12.16 18.56
CA GLY A 202 2.53 -11.96 18.90
C GLY A 202 1.86 -10.88 18.04
N HIS A 203 0.79 -10.31 18.57
CA HIS A 203 0.02 -9.26 17.89
C HIS A 203 -0.42 -8.17 18.87
N ILE A 204 -0.89 -7.06 18.32
CA ILE A 204 -1.46 -5.96 19.11
C ILE A 204 -2.79 -6.46 19.71
N PRO A 205 -3.01 -6.33 21.04
CA PRO A 205 -4.28 -6.77 21.66
C PRO A 205 -5.50 -6.19 20.94
N THR A 206 -6.56 -6.95 20.84
CA THR A 206 -7.81 -6.67 20.12
C THR A 206 -7.73 -6.79 18.59
N ALA A 207 -6.54 -6.91 18.01
CA ALA A 207 -6.41 -7.08 16.57
C ALA A 207 -6.99 -8.41 16.10
N VAL A 208 -7.76 -8.37 14.99
CA VAL A 208 -8.18 -9.57 14.27
C VAL A 208 -7.18 -9.92 13.20
N SER A 209 -6.97 -11.21 12.94
CA SER A 209 -6.05 -11.69 11.89
C SER A 209 -6.77 -11.84 10.55
N ILE A 210 -6.47 -10.94 9.61
CA ILE A 210 -6.93 -11.06 8.22
C ILE A 210 -5.70 -10.87 7.32
N PRO A 211 -4.98 -11.94 6.96
CA PRO A 211 -3.82 -11.84 6.09
C PRO A 211 -4.11 -11.10 4.78
N TRP A 212 -3.26 -10.16 4.40
CA TRP A 212 -3.42 -9.32 3.22
C TRP A 212 -3.66 -10.12 1.94
N ALA A 213 -2.97 -11.28 1.81
CA ALA A 213 -3.07 -12.16 0.64
C ALA A 213 -4.48 -12.70 0.40
N LYS A 214 -5.37 -12.67 1.39
CA LYS A 214 -6.78 -13.04 1.18
C LYS A 214 -7.49 -12.10 0.21
N ALA A 215 -7.01 -10.89 0.02
CA ALA A 215 -7.60 -9.94 -0.93
C ALA A 215 -7.03 -10.06 -2.35
N ALA A 216 -5.93 -10.81 -2.54
CA ALA A 216 -5.35 -11.08 -3.85
C ALA A 216 -5.88 -12.40 -4.41
N ALA A 217 -6.16 -12.44 -5.70
CA ALA A 217 -6.44 -13.66 -6.46
C ALA A 217 -5.13 -14.31 -6.92
N ASP A 218 -5.22 -15.52 -7.47
CA ASP A 218 -4.07 -16.32 -7.90
C ASP A 218 -3.28 -15.68 -9.07
N ASP A 219 -3.94 -14.79 -9.81
CA ASP A 219 -3.36 -14.01 -10.92
C ASP A 219 -2.88 -12.61 -10.48
N SER A 220 -2.72 -12.39 -9.18
CA SER A 220 -2.31 -11.13 -8.55
C SER A 220 -3.31 -9.97 -8.65
N ARG A 221 -4.47 -10.16 -9.27
CA ARG A 221 -5.57 -9.16 -9.26
C ARG A 221 -6.21 -9.08 -7.87
N PHE A 222 -6.87 -7.97 -7.62
CA PHE A 222 -7.78 -7.91 -6.47
C PHE A 222 -8.95 -8.85 -6.65
N ARG A 223 -9.39 -9.47 -5.55
CA ARG A 223 -10.61 -10.28 -5.56
C ARG A 223 -11.82 -9.42 -5.85
N ARG A 224 -12.86 -10.05 -6.44
CA ARG A 224 -14.12 -9.39 -6.74
C ARG A 224 -14.77 -8.82 -5.49
N ARG A 225 -15.53 -7.75 -5.66
CA ARG A 225 -16.21 -7.04 -4.57
C ARG A 225 -16.95 -7.97 -3.61
N ALA A 226 -17.73 -8.93 -4.10
CA ALA A 226 -18.48 -9.85 -3.26
C ALA A 226 -17.58 -10.77 -2.41
N GLU A 227 -16.42 -11.17 -2.90
CA GLU A 227 -15.43 -11.94 -2.14
C GLU A 227 -14.80 -11.08 -1.05
N LEU A 228 -14.45 -9.81 -1.38
CA LEU A 228 -13.91 -8.85 -0.42
C LEU A 228 -14.93 -8.52 0.69
N ASP A 229 -16.21 -8.36 0.34
CA ASP A 229 -17.29 -8.20 1.32
C ASP A 229 -17.37 -9.41 2.29
N GLY A 230 -17.17 -10.62 1.78
CA GLY A 230 -17.11 -11.85 2.60
C GLY A 230 -15.86 -11.92 3.50
N ILE A 231 -14.73 -11.36 3.07
CA ILE A 231 -13.48 -11.37 3.85
C ILE A 231 -13.49 -10.30 4.96
N TYR A 232 -14.00 -9.12 4.67
CA TYR A 232 -13.90 -7.94 5.54
C TYR A 232 -15.23 -7.55 6.20
N GLY A 233 -16.33 -8.24 5.90
CA GLY A 233 -17.68 -7.86 6.36
C GLY A 233 -17.80 -7.67 7.87
N ASP A 234 -17.29 -8.61 8.66
CA ASP A 234 -17.32 -8.52 10.13
C ASP A 234 -16.46 -7.36 10.65
N LEU A 235 -15.31 -7.09 10.02
CA LEU A 235 -14.45 -5.96 10.36
C LEU A 235 -15.13 -4.62 10.09
N ILE A 236 -15.82 -4.52 8.94
CA ILE A 236 -16.51 -3.29 8.50
C ILE A 236 -17.79 -3.05 9.32
N ALA A 237 -18.45 -4.12 9.77
CA ALA A 237 -19.66 -4.04 10.59
C ALA A 237 -19.38 -3.58 12.03
N ALA A 238 -18.14 -3.61 12.48
CA ALA A 238 -17.76 -3.09 13.79
C ALA A 238 -17.74 -1.56 13.79
N ASP A 239 -18.12 -0.97 14.91
CA ASP A 239 -18.14 0.50 15.06
C ASP A 239 -16.72 1.08 15.17
N GLY A 240 -16.54 2.27 14.62
CA GLY A 240 -15.31 3.08 14.74
C GLY A 240 -14.40 3.00 13.53
N ASP A 241 -13.35 3.83 13.56
CA ASP A 241 -12.31 3.83 12.54
C ASP A 241 -11.53 2.52 12.55
N ILE A 242 -11.06 2.10 11.38
CA ILE A 242 -10.26 0.88 11.24
C ILE A 242 -8.77 1.23 11.19
N VAL A 243 -7.96 0.56 11.99
CA VAL A 243 -6.51 0.64 11.87
C VAL A 243 -5.95 -0.69 11.35
N ALA A 244 -5.20 -0.64 10.25
CA ALA A 244 -4.50 -1.78 9.68
C ALA A 244 -3.00 -1.68 9.96
N TYR A 245 -2.35 -2.81 10.25
CA TYR A 245 -0.90 -2.87 10.41
C TYR A 245 -0.33 -4.20 9.90
N CYS A 246 0.96 -4.18 9.58
CA CYS A 246 1.70 -5.38 9.19
C CYS A 246 3.10 -5.45 9.84
N ARG A 247 4.16 -5.45 9.05
CA ARG A 247 5.56 -5.39 9.50
C ARG A 247 6.08 -3.94 9.53
N ILE A 248 6.01 -3.23 8.40
CA ILE A 248 6.49 -1.86 8.20
C ILE A 248 5.54 -0.99 7.35
N GLY A 249 4.29 -1.39 7.15
CA GLY A 249 3.27 -0.61 6.46
C GLY A 249 2.96 -1.03 5.01
N GLU A 250 3.76 -1.89 4.40
CA GLU A 250 3.64 -2.30 3.00
C GLU A 250 2.39 -3.17 2.72
N ARG A 251 2.25 -4.28 3.45
CA ARG A 251 1.10 -5.19 3.31
C ARG A 251 -0.20 -4.53 3.81
N SER A 252 -0.09 -3.70 4.84
CA SER A 252 -1.25 -2.97 5.37
C SER A 252 -1.68 -1.82 4.47
N SER A 253 -0.80 -1.25 3.64
CA SER A 253 -1.20 -0.31 2.57
C SER A 253 -2.06 -0.99 1.51
N HIS A 254 -1.77 -2.25 1.17
CA HIS A 254 -2.64 -3.02 0.27
C HIS A 254 -4.03 -3.22 0.89
N THR A 255 -4.12 -3.60 2.15
CA THR A 255 -5.41 -3.74 2.85
C THR A 255 -6.11 -2.38 3.01
N TRP A 256 -5.37 -1.31 3.30
CA TRP A 256 -5.92 0.05 3.34
C TRP A 256 -6.53 0.45 1.99
N PHE A 257 -5.85 0.15 0.87
CA PHE A 257 -6.37 0.38 -0.48
C PHE A 257 -7.69 -0.38 -0.71
N VAL A 258 -7.73 -1.66 -0.34
CA VAL A 258 -8.94 -2.50 -0.47
C VAL A 258 -10.10 -1.91 0.33
N LEU A 259 -9.89 -1.63 1.61
CA LEU A 259 -10.93 -1.12 2.48
C LEU A 259 -11.42 0.27 2.03
N THR A 260 -10.48 1.17 1.73
CA THR A 260 -10.80 2.57 1.40
C THR A 260 -11.41 2.69 0.01
N TYR A 261 -10.76 2.12 -1.00
CA TYR A 261 -11.15 2.37 -2.39
C TYR A 261 -12.02 1.27 -2.98
N LEU A 262 -11.77 0.02 -2.70
CA LEU A 262 -12.58 -1.05 -3.29
C LEU A 262 -13.88 -1.26 -2.52
N LEU A 263 -13.85 -1.15 -1.21
CA LEU A 263 -15.01 -1.32 -0.33
C LEU A 263 -15.69 -0.01 0.08
N GLY A 264 -15.01 1.14 -0.05
CA GLY A 264 -15.56 2.46 0.24
C GLY A 264 -15.67 2.76 1.74
N VAL A 265 -14.87 2.11 2.56
CA VAL A 265 -14.87 2.31 4.01
C VAL A 265 -14.17 3.63 4.35
N LYS A 266 -14.81 4.43 5.18
CA LYS A 266 -14.25 5.69 5.70
C LYS A 266 -13.49 5.44 7.01
N GLY A 267 -12.55 6.32 7.34
CA GLY A 267 -11.82 6.26 8.61
C GLY A 267 -10.83 5.08 8.68
N VAL A 268 -10.28 4.63 7.55
CA VAL A 268 -9.26 3.59 7.53
C VAL A 268 -7.88 4.24 7.61
N ARG A 269 -7.09 3.86 8.61
CA ARG A 269 -5.71 4.34 8.79
C ARG A 269 -4.71 3.20 8.73
N ASN A 270 -3.57 3.46 8.12
CA ASN A 270 -2.43 2.54 8.10
C ASN A 270 -1.45 2.92 9.23
N TYR A 271 -1.17 1.98 10.11
CA TYR A 271 -0.10 2.08 11.09
C TYR A 271 1.19 1.53 10.48
N ASP A 272 1.97 2.39 9.85
CA ASP A 272 3.20 2.00 9.14
C ASP A 272 4.37 1.67 10.07
N GLY A 273 4.40 2.18 11.29
CA GLY A 273 5.34 1.70 12.33
C GLY A 273 5.22 0.21 12.58
N SER A 274 4.00 -0.29 12.58
CA SER A 274 3.67 -1.71 12.49
C SER A 274 4.36 -2.58 13.55
N TRP A 275 4.60 -3.86 13.25
CA TRP A 275 5.18 -4.78 14.24
C TRP A 275 6.65 -4.52 14.54
N THR A 276 7.41 -3.98 13.59
CA THR A 276 8.82 -3.63 13.85
C THR A 276 8.95 -2.50 14.88
N GLU A 277 8.00 -1.59 14.95
CA GLU A 277 7.93 -0.60 16.03
C GLU A 277 7.30 -1.21 17.28
N TRP A 278 6.09 -1.75 17.16
CA TRP A 278 5.31 -2.22 18.31
C TRP A 278 6.00 -3.32 19.10
N GLY A 279 6.50 -4.34 18.42
CA GLY A 279 7.17 -5.48 19.03
C GLY A 279 8.51 -5.15 19.71
N ASN A 280 9.13 -4.01 19.36
CA ASN A 280 10.38 -3.51 19.95
C ASN A 280 10.19 -2.37 20.95
N ARG A 281 9.06 -1.68 20.92
CA ARG A 281 8.76 -0.56 21.81
C ARG A 281 8.58 -1.04 23.24
N VAL A 282 9.22 -0.35 24.19
CA VAL A 282 9.13 -0.65 25.62
C VAL A 282 7.71 -0.35 26.13
N ARG A 283 7.15 -1.26 26.94
CA ARG A 283 5.84 -1.17 27.60
C ARG A 283 4.62 -1.26 26.67
N THR A 284 4.74 -1.54 25.38
CA THR A 284 3.58 -1.83 24.54
C THR A 284 2.99 -3.20 24.89
N PRO A 285 1.65 -3.31 24.99
CA PRO A 285 1.00 -4.58 25.30
C PRO A 285 1.06 -5.53 24.10
N ILE A 286 1.17 -6.83 24.34
CA ILE A 286 1.21 -7.88 23.32
C ILE A 286 0.28 -9.01 23.74
N ALA A 287 -0.55 -9.47 22.78
CA ALA A 287 -1.27 -10.72 22.89
C ALA A 287 -0.55 -11.83 22.08
N LYS A 288 -0.75 -13.08 22.46
CA LYS A 288 -0.20 -14.26 21.79
C LYS A 288 -1.27 -15.32 21.55
N GLY A 289 -1.03 -16.18 20.57
CA GLY A 289 -1.95 -17.21 20.19
C GLY A 289 -2.98 -16.71 19.16
N ASP A 290 -4.03 -17.47 18.97
CA ASP A 290 -5.01 -17.28 17.90
C ASP A 290 -6.17 -16.30 18.22
N LYS A 291 -6.25 -15.87 19.47
CA LYS A 291 -7.32 -14.95 19.93
C LYS A 291 -6.86 -13.50 19.98
N PRO A 292 -7.71 -12.55 19.62
CA PRO A 292 -7.36 -11.12 19.64
C PRO A 292 -6.87 -10.58 21.00
N GLY A 293 -7.23 -11.24 22.08
CA GLY A 293 -6.91 -10.73 23.41
C GLY A 293 -7.83 -9.58 23.84
N ALA A 294 -7.65 -9.12 25.07
CA ALA A 294 -8.37 -7.98 25.64
C ALA A 294 -7.49 -6.72 25.60
N PRO A 295 -8.09 -5.51 25.54
CA PRO A 295 -7.34 -4.29 25.75
C PRO A 295 -6.68 -4.32 27.14
N PRO A 296 -5.54 -3.65 27.34
CA PRO A 296 -4.92 -3.56 28.65
C PRO A 296 -5.88 -2.93 29.66
N ALA A 297 -5.84 -3.38 30.92
CA ALA A 297 -6.57 -2.72 31.97
C ALA A 297 -6.08 -1.26 32.11
N ALA A 298 -7.01 -0.34 32.28
CA ALA A 298 -6.76 1.08 32.43
C ALA A 298 -5.92 1.39 33.68
#